data_3984e6750a81dfd0a5a769e902314ebd
#
_entry.id   3984e6750a81dfd0a5a769e902314ebd
#
_cell.length_a   1.000
_cell.length_b   1.000
_cell.length_c   1.000
_cell.angle_alpha   90.00
_cell.angle_beta   90.00
_cell.angle_gamma   90.00
#
_symmetry.space_group_name_H-M   'P 1'
#
loop_
_entity.id
_entity.type
_entity.pdbx_description
1 polymer ?
#
loop_
_entity_poly.entity_id
_entity_poly.type
_entity_poly.pdbx_seq_one_letter_code
_entity_poly.pdbx_strand_id
1 'polypeptide(L)'
;MTRYIFITGGVVSSLGKGITSASLGAILEARGLNITLLKLDPYINVDPGTMSPFQHGEVFVTEDGAETDLDLGHYERFIRTTMSKKNNFTAGRVYEEVLKCERRGDYLGATIQVIPHITDKIKQRVIDGAGDADVALVEIGGTVGDIESQPFLEAIRQLRVELGSARTLFLHLTLVPYISTAGETKTKPTQHSVKELRSIGIQPDILVCRSEQEIDEPARKKIALFTNVELPAVVSLPDTDSIYRVPSILGTAGLDQIVVEKLQLDCDKADFSEWDRVVEAELHPEREIKLAMVGKYTDLLDAYKSLNEAITHAGIQTRTKVNISYIDSTDVMEQGTSLLEDYDAILIPGGFGERGFEGKILTTQYAREKKVPYLGICLGLQAAVIDYARNVAGLEGANSTEFDKKCEHPVIALISEWTTVTGTTEVRDENSDLGGTMRLGGQECVLDKNSITYECYGEREIVERHRHRYEFNNDYLETFAAAGLKLAGKSVDGMLVEVIEVPNHPWFVGCQFHPEFTSTPREGHPLFTGFILAAITRHKERLSNGELGNTLNNTQPITATTEIA
;
A
#
# COMPACT_ATOMS: atom_id res chain seq x y z
N MET A 1 21.91 -1.44 -20.59
CA MET A 1 21.61 0.01 -20.67
C MET A 1 20.12 0.19 -20.49
N THR A 2 19.68 0.92 -19.48
CA THR A 2 18.28 1.04 -19.06
C THR A 2 17.37 1.63 -20.13
N ARG A 3 16.17 1.04 -20.31
CA ARG A 3 15.06 1.56 -21.11
C ARG A 3 14.03 2.22 -20.19
N TYR A 4 13.34 3.23 -20.68
CA TYR A 4 12.39 4.02 -19.91
C TYR A 4 10.99 3.95 -20.55
N ILE A 5 9.99 3.61 -19.77
CA ILE A 5 8.58 3.66 -20.15
C ILE A 5 7.92 4.77 -19.33
N PHE A 6 7.60 5.88 -19.96
CA PHE A 6 6.91 6.99 -19.32
C PHE A 6 5.40 6.76 -19.41
N ILE A 7 4.75 6.68 -18.25
CA ILE A 7 3.33 6.40 -18.13
C ILE A 7 2.60 7.67 -17.70
N THR A 8 1.70 8.13 -18.56
CA THR A 8 0.87 9.32 -18.33
C THR A 8 -0.61 8.94 -18.32
N GLY A 9 -1.45 9.74 -17.70
CA GLY A 9 -2.90 9.51 -17.69
C GLY A 9 -3.67 10.77 -18.06
N GLY A 10 -4.84 10.58 -18.62
CA GLY A 10 -5.71 11.68 -19.00
C GLY A 10 -7.18 11.35 -18.78
N VAL A 11 -8.02 12.35 -18.97
CA VAL A 11 -9.48 12.34 -18.81
C VAL A 11 -9.92 12.51 -17.36
N VAL A 12 -9.54 11.59 -16.45
CA VAL A 12 -9.94 11.61 -15.03
C VAL A 12 -8.80 11.10 -14.14
N SER A 13 -8.84 11.48 -12.85
CA SER A 13 -8.03 10.89 -11.80
C SER A 13 -8.51 9.46 -11.50
N SER A 14 -7.75 8.70 -10.71
CA SER A 14 -8.08 7.32 -10.31
C SER A 14 -8.36 6.35 -11.47
N LEU A 15 -7.78 6.64 -12.65
CA LEU A 15 -7.94 5.82 -13.85
C LEU A 15 -7.25 4.44 -13.76
N GLY A 16 -6.42 4.23 -12.73
CA GLY A 16 -5.68 2.99 -12.51
C GLY A 16 -4.28 2.99 -13.13
N LYS A 17 -3.62 4.18 -13.20
CA LYS A 17 -2.22 4.26 -13.65
C LYS A 17 -1.31 3.35 -12.83
N GLY A 18 -1.37 3.41 -11.47
CA GLY A 18 -0.56 2.60 -10.57
C GLY A 18 -0.68 1.11 -10.85
N ILE A 19 -1.91 0.61 -10.96
CA ILE A 19 -2.17 -0.82 -11.27
C ILE A 19 -1.69 -1.18 -12.68
N THR A 20 -1.90 -0.31 -13.68
CA THR A 20 -1.42 -0.57 -15.05
C THR A 20 0.10 -0.59 -15.11
N SER A 21 0.76 0.35 -14.42
CA SER A 21 2.23 0.43 -14.29
C SER A 21 2.78 -0.82 -13.62
N ALA A 22 2.22 -1.20 -12.48
CA ALA A 22 2.59 -2.39 -11.71
C ALA A 22 2.38 -3.67 -12.52
N SER A 23 1.24 -3.78 -13.22
CA SER A 23 0.92 -4.93 -14.07
C SER A 23 1.89 -5.07 -15.23
N LEU A 24 2.21 -3.98 -15.92
CA LEU A 24 3.23 -4.01 -16.99
C LEU A 24 4.60 -4.39 -16.42
N GLY A 25 4.96 -3.86 -15.25
CA GLY A 25 6.17 -4.26 -14.53
C GLY A 25 6.20 -5.77 -14.26
N ALA A 26 5.12 -6.33 -13.73
CA ALA A 26 4.98 -7.76 -13.46
C ALA A 26 5.11 -8.63 -14.73
N ILE A 27 4.53 -8.19 -15.83
CA ILE A 27 4.63 -8.91 -17.13
C ILE A 27 6.08 -8.90 -17.63
N LEU A 28 6.77 -7.76 -17.54
CA LEU A 28 8.16 -7.65 -17.98
C LEU A 28 9.11 -8.42 -17.04
N GLU A 29 8.83 -8.45 -15.73
CA GLU A 29 9.53 -9.32 -14.76
C GLU A 29 9.32 -10.80 -15.09
N ALA A 30 8.10 -11.21 -15.47
CA ALA A 30 7.78 -12.57 -15.91
C ALA A 30 8.49 -12.97 -17.22
N ARG A 31 9.03 -12.01 -17.96
CA ARG A 31 9.94 -12.22 -19.12
C ARG A 31 11.41 -12.31 -18.73
N GLY A 32 11.74 -12.27 -17.43
CA GLY A 32 13.11 -12.36 -16.91
C GLY A 32 13.87 -11.03 -16.88
N LEU A 33 13.20 -9.88 -17.05
CA LEU A 33 13.82 -8.56 -17.00
C LEU A 33 13.89 -8.02 -15.57
N ASN A 34 14.96 -7.30 -15.26
CA ASN A 34 15.08 -6.55 -14.00
C ASN A 34 14.33 -5.22 -14.13
N ILE A 35 13.27 -5.05 -13.33
CA ILE A 35 12.33 -3.94 -13.43
C ILE A 35 12.40 -3.04 -12.20
N THR A 36 12.28 -1.74 -12.40
CA THR A 36 11.99 -0.78 -11.34
C THR A 36 10.85 0.14 -11.75
N LEU A 37 10.15 0.69 -10.75
CA LEU A 37 9.09 1.69 -10.96
C LEU A 37 9.44 2.98 -10.22
N LEU A 38 9.07 4.10 -10.82
CA LEU A 38 9.20 5.43 -10.22
C LEU A 38 7.85 6.15 -10.26
N LYS A 39 7.50 6.79 -9.15
CA LYS A 39 6.32 7.64 -9.03
C LYS A 39 6.72 9.10 -8.90
N LEU A 40 6.18 9.94 -9.77
CA LEU A 40 6.39 11.38 -9.81
C LEU A 40 5.09 12.09 -9.46
N ASP A 41 5.03 12.66 -8.26
CA ASP A 41 3.81 13.28 -7.74
C ASP A 41 3.84 14.80 -7.91
N PRO A 42 2.82 15.40 -8.58
CA PRO A 42 2.86 16.80 -8.96
C PRO A 42 2.55 17.78 -7.82
N TYR A 43 2.11 17.32 -6.65
CA TYR A 43 1.80 18.23 -5.54
C TYR A 43 3.05 18.84 -4.89
N ILE A 44 2.84 19.97 -4.16
CA ILE A 44 3.89 20.81 -3.56
C ILE A 44 4.31 20.32 -2.15
N ASN A 45 3.63 19.35 -1.57
CA ASN A 45 4.10 18.74 -0.33
C ASN A 45 5.48 18.11 -0.56
N VAL A 46 6.39 18.24 0.41
CA VAL A 46 7.74 17.66 0.33
C VAL A 46 7.68 16.13 0.32
N ASP A 47 6.80 15.59 1.14
CA ASP A 47 6.42 14.17 1.20
C ASP A 47 4.95 14.02 1.65
N PRO A 48 4.34 12.83 1.54
CA PRO A 48 2.97 12.59 1.96
C PRO A 48 2.79 12.34 3.46
N GLY A 49 3.85 12.28 4.26
CA GLY A 49 3.79 11.86 5.68
C GLY A 49 2.85 12.69 6.57
N THR A 50 2.64 13.97 6.23
CA THR A 50 1.73 14.88 6.95
C THR A 50 0.37 15.06 6.26
N MET A 51 0.15 14.39 5.12
CA MET A 51 -1.10 14.53 4.36
C MET A 51 -2.24 13.75 5.03
N SER A 52 -3.45 14.27 4.90
CA SER A 52 -4.63 13.60 5.44
C SER A 52 -4.96 12.33 4.64
N PRO A 53 -5.13 11.17 5.30
CA PRO A 53 -5.58 9.95 4.63
C PRO A 53 -6.92 10.11 3.88
N PHE A 54 -7.76 11.05 4.29
CA PHE A 54 -9.03 11.35 3.60
C PHE A 54 -8.84 11.95 2.20
N GLN A 55 -7.70 12.57 1.92
CA GLN A 55 -7.42 13.21 0.63
C GLN A 55 -6.52 12.37 -0.28
N HIS A 56 -5.59 11.63 0.30
CA HIS A 56 -4.53 10.93 -0.43
C HIS A 56 -4.49 9.41 -0.20
N GLY A 57 -5.38 8.89 0.66
CA GLY A 57 -5.33 7.50 1.07
C GLY A 57 -4.21 7.20 2.05
N GLU A 58 -3.76 5.96 2.06
CA GLU A 58 -2.70 5.46 2.94
C GLU A 58 -1.33 6.09 2.60
N VAL A 59 -0.54 6.35 3.63
CA VAL A 59 0.89 6.64 3.49
C VAL A 59 1.64 5.32 3.53
N PHE A 60 2.23 4.93 2.41
CA PHE A 60 3.05 3.73 2.32
C PHE A 60 4.48 4.02 2.78
N VAL A 61 5.09 3.11 3.52
CA VAL A 61 6.46 3.25 4.02
C VAL A 61 7.38 2.24 3.36
N THR A 62 8.45 2.74 2.74
CA THR A 62 9.49 1.91 2.14
C THR A 62 10.43 1.32 3.18
N GLU A 63 11.23 0.32 2.82
CA GLU A 63 12.19 -0.29 3.73
C GLU A 63 13.25 0.68 4.25
N ASP A 64 13.71 1.61 3.41
CA ASP A 64 14.66 2.66 3.79
C ASP A 64 14.00 3.87 4.49
N GLY A 65 12.72 3.76 4.89
CA GLY A 65 12.00 4.71 5.72
C GLY A 65 11.50 5.96 4.98
N ALA A 66 11.20 5.87 3.69
CA ALA A 66 10.47 6.93 3.02
C ALA A 66 8.97 6.79 3.27
N GLU A 67 8.30 7.90 3.61
CA GLU A 67 6.85 8.03 3.52
C GLU A 67 6.47 8.40 2.10
N THR A 68 5.63 7.60 1.45
CA THR A 68 5.37 7.68 0.01
C THR A 68 3.88 7.55 -0.30
N ASP A 69 3.53 7.81 -1.56
CA ASP A 69 2.19 7.56 -2.09
C ASP A 69 1.85 6.06 -2.06
N LEU A 70 0.56 5.74 -1.92
CA LEU A 70 0.04 4.37 -1.86
C LEU A 70 0.36 3.52 -3.11
N ASP A 71 0.64 4.15 -4.25
CA ASP A 71 0.99 3.45 -5.49
C ASP A 71 2.28 2.62 -5.35
N LEU A 72 3.22 3.03 -4.47
CA LEU A 72 4.42 2.23 -4.22
C LEU A 72 4.07 0.87 -3.59
N GLY A 73 3.02 0.82 -2.79
CA GLY A 73 2.47 -0.44 -2.29
C GLY A 73 1.95 -1.33 -3.44
N HIS A 74 1.26 -0.74 -4.42
CA HIS A 74 0.87 -1.50 -5.62
C HIS A 74 2.09 -2.04 -6.36
N TYR A 75 3.16 -1.23 -6.50
CA TYR A 75 4.36 -1.70 -7.17
C TYR A 75 4.97 -2.92 -6.48
N GLU A 76 5.23 -2.87 -5.18
CA GLU A 76 5.83 -3.99 -4.44
C GLU A 76 4.93 -5.24 -4.38
N ARG A 77 3.61 -5.10 -4.48
CA ARG A 77 2.69 -6.26 -4.57
C ARG A 77 2.79 -6.98 -5.91
N PHE A 78 3.10 -6.25 -6.99
CA PHE A 78 3.13 -6.80 -8.34
C PHE A 78 4.50 -7.25 -8.79
N ILE A 79 5.58 -6.57 -8.38
CA ILE A 79 6.96 -6.94 -8.72
C ILE A 79 7.75 -7.34 -7.47
N ARG A 80 8.90 -8.00 -7.68
CA ARG A 80 9.77 -8.45 -6.58
C ARG A 80 10.80 -7.40 -6.15
N THR A 81 10.88 -6.29 -6.87
CA THR A 81 11.79 -5.20 -6.53
C THR A 81 11.27 -4.41 -5.35
N THR A 82 12.05 -4.31 -4.27
CA THR A 82 11.74 -3.44 -3.13
C THR A 82 11.93 -1.98 -3.50
N MET A 83 10.95 -1.15 -3.17
CA MET A 83 10.98 0.29 -3.41
C MET A 83 11.79 1.02 -2.33
N SER A 84 12.33 2.17 -2.70
CA SER A 84 13.19 3.01 -1.86
C SER A 84 12.85 4.50 -2.02
N LYS A 85 13.53 5.37 -1.25
CA LYS A 85 13.46 6.84 -1.38
C LYS A 85 13.71 7.36 -2.79
N LYS A 86 14.35 6.57 -3.66
CA LYS A 86 14.63 6.93 -5.05
C LYS A 86 13.44 6.69 -5.97
N ASN A 87 12.48 5.89 -5.55
CA ASN A 87 11.35 5.46 -6.37
C ASN A 87 10.14 6.39 -6.31
N ASN A 88 10.12 7.34 -5.35
CA ASN A 88 9.07 8.36 -5.26
C ASN A 88 9.67 9.73 -4.97
N PHE A 89 9.21 10.74 -5.70
CA PHE A 89 9.49 12.13 -5.37
C PHE A 89 8.39 13.08 -5.86
N THR A 90 8.19 14.14 -5.08
CA THR A 90 7.16 15.16 -5.32
C THR A 90 7.72 16.37 -6.03
N ALA A 91 6.86 17.18 -6.65
CA ALA A 91 7.25 18.50 -7.16
C ALA A 91 7.84 19.35 -6.03
N GLY A 92 7.20 19.35 -4.85
CA GLY A 92 7.66 20.14 -3.68
C GLY A 92 9.10 19.82 -3.30
N ARG A 93 9.46 18.53 -3.24
CA ARG A 93 10.82 18.09 -2.94
C ARG A 93 11.84 18.55 -3.98
N VAL A 94 11.49 18.49 -5.27
CA VAL A 94 12.37 18.96 -6.36
C VAL A 94 12.60 20.46 -6.25
N TYR A 95 11.53 21.24 -6.03
CA TYR A 95 11.65 22.69 -5.85
C TYR A 95 12.46 23.05 -4.61
N GLU A 96 12.23 22.40 -3.48
CA GLU A 96 12.98 22.59 -2.25
C GLU A 96 14.49 22.41 -2.46
N GLU A 97 14.89 21.33 -3.14
CA GLU A 97 16.31 21.05 -3.41
C GLU A 97 16.94 22.11 -4.31
N VAL A 98 16.25 22.54 -5.39
CA VAL A 98 16.75 23.58 -6.28
C VAL A 98 16.88 24.91 -5.55
N LEU A 99 15.91 25.29 -4.70
CA LEU A 99 15.96 26.49 -3.89
C LEU A 99 17.10 26.43 -2.84
N LYS A 100 17.33 25.27 -2.21
CA LYS A 100 18.47 25.06 -1.29
C LYS A 100 19.81 25.24 -2.02
N CYS A 101 19.94 24.73 -3.25
CA CYS A 101 21.15 24.91 -4.08
C CYS A 101 21.33 26.38 -4.46
N GLU A 102 20.25 27.08 -4.83
CA GLU A 102 20.31 28.51 -5.14
C GLU A 102 20.82 29.32 -3.93
N ARG A 103 20.24 29.08 -2.73
CA ARG A 103 20.65 29.76 -1.49
C ARG A 103 22.09 29.49 -1.08
N ARG A 104 22.64 28.33 -1.40
CA ARG A 104 24.05 28.01 -1.15
C ARG A 104 24.99 28.68 -2.18
N GLY A 105 24.45 29.20 -3.29
CA GLY A 105 25.25 29.80 -4.38
C GLY A 105 25.78 28.79 -5.41
N ASP A 106 25.26 27.58 -5.45
CA ASP A 106 25.71 26.50 -6.33
C ASP A 106 25.55 26.87 -7.82
N TYR A 107 24.64 27.78 -8.13
CA TYR A 107 24.39 28.28 -9.51
C TYR A 107 25.17 29.55 -9.88
N LEU A 108 26.11 29.99 -9.04
CA LEU A 108 27.03 31.09 -9.33
C LEU A 108 26.36 32.40 -9.80
N GLY A 109 25.17 32.71 -9.29
CA GLY A 109 24.40 33.92 -9.61
C GLY A 109 23.56 33.83 -10.88
N ALA A 110 23.41 32.66 -11.48
CA ALA A 110 22.50 32.45 -12.60
C ALA A 110 21.03 32.70 -12.23
N THR A 111 20.22 33.13 -13.19
CA THR A 111 18.78 33.21 -13.03
C THR A 111 18.18 31.79 -13.06
N ILE A 112 17.56 31.38 -11.95
CA ILE A 112 16.97 30.03 -11.81
C ILE A 112 15.56 30.03 -12.38
N GLN A 113 15.25 29.07 -13.26
CA GLN A 113 13.98 28.94 -13.96
C GLN A 113 13.51 27.48 -13.92
N VAL A 114 12.23 27.25 -14.21
CA VAL A 114 11.69 25.87 -14.30
C VAL A 114 12.46 25.09 -15.38
N ILE A 115 12.65 25.67 -16.53
CA ILE A 115 13.53 25.14 -17.58
C ILE A 115 14.81 26.02 -17.61
N PRO A 116 16.01 25.45 -17.43
CA PRO A 116 16.31 24.02 -17.32
C PRO A 116 16.37 23.47 -15.88
N HIS A 117 16.44 24.30 -14.83
CA HIS A 117 16.92 23.90 -13.50
C HIS A 117 16.01 22.85 -12.80
N ILE A 118 14.69 23.05 -12.82
CA ILE A 118 13.73 22.09 -12.27
C ILE A 118 13.66 20.84 -13.16
N THR A 119 13.59 21.02 -14.48
CA THR A 119 13.52 19.88 -15.42
C THR A 119 14.79 19.04 -15.41
N ASP A 120 15.99 19.64 -15.30
CA ASP A 120 17.24 18.90 -15.17
C ASP A 120 17.29 18.10 -13.87
N LYS A 121 16.80 18.68 -12.77
CA LYS A 121 16.72 17.97 -11.50
C LYS A 121 15.77 16.78 -11.55
N ILE A 122 14.61 16.93 -12.21
CA ILE A 122 13.67 15.83 -12.45
C ILE A 122 14.31 14.73 -13.29
N LYS A 123 14.95 15.09 -14.41
CA LYS A 123 15.65 14.14 -15.29
C LYS A 123 16.72 13.36 -14.52
N GLN A 124 17.54 14.05 -13.71
CA GLN A 124 18.58 13.43 -12.90
C GLN A 124 17.97 12.41 -11.93
N ARG A 125 16.89 12.77 -11.22
CA ARG A 125 16.21 11.86 -10.30
C ARG A 125 15.62 10.64 -10.98
N VAL A 126 15.06 10.80 -12.18
CA VAL A 126 14.55 9.67 -12.99
C VAL A 126 15.70 8.72 -13.36
N ILE A 127 16.85 9.24 -13.77
CA ILE A 127 18.01 8.42 -14.12
C ILE A 127 18.58 7.72 -12.88
N ASP A 128 18.74 8.45 -11.77
CA ASP A 128 19.27 7.91 -10.52
C ASP A 128 18.34 6.84 -9.92
N GLY A 129 17.02 7.03 -10.00
CA GLY A 129 16.02 6.09 -9.53
C GLY A 129 15.90 4.83 -10.41
N ALA A 130 16.25 4.93 -11.68
CA ALA A 130 16.28 3.78 -12.59
C ALA A 130 17.41 2.79 -12.25
N GLY A 131 18.51 3.27 -11.67
CA GLY A 131 19.65 2.42 -11.28
C GLY A 131 20.13 1.50 -12.41
N ASP A 132 20.35 0.25 -12.08
CA ASP A 132 20.84 -0.80 -13.00
C ASP A 132 19.70 -1.63 -13.63
N ALA A 133 18.45 -1.19 -13.52
CA ALA A 133 17.30 -1.91 -14.09
C ALA A 133 17.40 -2.00 -15.62
N ASP A 134 16.91 -3.10 -16.20
CA ASP A 134 16.76 -3.24 -17.65
C ASP A 134 15.68 -2.30 -18.17
N VAL A 135 14.58 -2.19 -17.43
CA VAL A 135 13.46 -1.28 -17.74
C VAL A 135 13.03 -0.53 -16.48
N ALA A 136 12.95 0.80 -16.61
CA ALA A 136 12.36 1.68 -15.61
C ALA A 136 10.99 2.18 -16.10
N LEU A 137 9.93 1.87 -15.36
CA LEU A 137 8.60 2.42 -15.59
C LEU A 137 8.46 3.68 -14.75
N VAL A 138 8.18 4.80 -15.39
CA VAL A 138 8.12 6.12 -14.75
C VAL A 138 6.69 6.65 -14.85
N GLU A 139 5.96 6.56 -13.75
CA GLU A 139 4.58 7.01 -13.67
C GLU A 139 4.50 8.49 -13.31
N ILE A 140 3.82 9.25 -14.17
CA ILE A 140 3.55 10.66 -13.93
C ILE A 140 2.20 10.81 -13.24
N GLY A 141 2.21 11.32 -12.00
CA GLY A 141 1.01 11.64 -11.24
C GLY A 141 0.19 12.76 -11.87
N GLY A 142 -1.07 12.87 -11.44
CA GLY A 142 -2.02 13.85 -11.98
C GLY A 142 -2.58 13.46 -13.35
N THR A 143 -3.27 14.42 -13.97
CA THR A 143 -3.92 14.28 -15.28
C THR A 143 -3.24 15.17 -16.29
N VAL A 144 -3.05 14.68 -17.51
CA VAL A 144 -2.50 15.51 -18.61
C VAL A 144 -3.42 16.71 -18.86
N GLY A 145 -2.85 17.91 -18.79
CA GLY A 145 -3.57 19.18 -18.80
C GLY A 145 -3.51 19.94 -17.47
N ASP A 146 -3.23 19.26 -16.36
CA ASP A 146 -3.05 19.90 -15.06
C ASP A 146 -1.76 20.72 -15.03
N ILE A 147 -1.82 21.92 -14.46
CA ILE A 147 -0.66 22.84 -14.37
C ILE A 147 0.47 22.22 -13.55
N GLU A 148 0.13 21.53 -12.49
CA GLU A 148 1.06 20.92 -11.55
C GLU A 148 1.96 19.86 -12.21
N SER A 149 1.44 19.15 -13.22
CA SER A 149 2.18 18.09 -13.93
C SER A 149 3.12 18.62 -15.02
N GLN A 150 3.00 19.88 -15.43
CA GLN A 150 3.75 20.46 -16.56
C GLN A 150 5.27 20.30 -16.46
N PRO A 151 5.94 20.54 -15.31
CA PRO A 151 7.40 20.37 -15.20
C PRO A 151 7.83 18.91 -15.42
N PHE A 152 7.04 17.94 -14.97
CA PHE A 152 7.32 16.52 -15.18
C PHE A 152 7.13 16.12 -16.64
N LEU A 153 6.05 16.55 -17.27
CA LEU A 153 5.79 16.28 -18.69
C LEU A 153 6.88 16.89 -19.57
N GLU A 154 7.33 18.12 -19.28
CA GLU A 154 8.44 18.73 -19.99
C GLU A 154 9.76 17.97 -19.78
N ALA A 155 10.05 17.51 -18.57
CA ALA A 155 11.26 16.73 -18.27
C ALA A 155 11.30 15.41 -19.06
N ILE A 156 10.20 14.65 -19.09
CA ILE A 156 10.16 13.38 -19.85
C ILE A 156 10.19 13.61 -21.37
N ARG A 157 9.62 14.74 -21.86
CA ARG A 157 9.76 15.13 -23.26
C ARG A 157 11.23 15.38 -23.61
N GLN A 158 11.97 16.07 -22.73
CA GLN A 158 13.41 16.29 -22.91
C GLN A 158 14.19 14.97 -22.86
N LEU A 159 13.90 14.07 -21.92
CA LEU A 159 14.53 12.75 -21.82
C LEU A 159 14.35 11.94 -23.12
N ARG A 160 13.19 12.03 -23.77
CA ARG A 160 12.98 11.38 -25.08
C ARG A 160 13.96 11.90 -26.14
N VAL A 161 14.24 13.21 -26.14
CA VAL A 161 15.19 13.81 -27.09
C VAL A 161 16.63 13.40 -26.75
N GLU A 162 16.99 13.40 -25.48
CA GLU A 162 18.35 13.09 -25.01
C GLU A 162 18.70 11.60 -25.15
N LEU A 163 17.77 10.71 -24.81
CA LEU A 163 18.00 9.26 -24.78
C LEU A 163 17.64 8.57 -26.11
N GLY A 164 16.79 9.18 -26.90
CA GLY A 164 16.31 8.65 -28.17
C GLY A 164 15.17 7.63 -28.05
N SER A 165 14.47 7.42 -29.15
CA SER A 165 13.28 6.54 -29.21
C SER A 165 13.59 5.06 -29.00
N ALA A 166 14.82 4.62 -29.23
CA ALA A 166 15.23 3.24 -28.96
C ALA A 166 15.32 2.90 -27.47
N ARG A 167 15.38 3.93 -26.61
CA ARG A 167 15.50 3.77 -25.15
C ARG A 167 14.30 4.30 -24.37
N THR A 168 13.34 4.93 -25.03
CA THR A 168 12.21 5.57 -24.35
C THR A 168 10.90 5.22 -25.06
N LEU A 169 9.84 5.04 -24.29
CA LEU A 169 8.49 4.74 -24.76
C LEU A 169 7.48 5.57 -23.97
N PHE A 170 6.49 6.16 -24.66
CA PHE A 170 5.38 6.84 -24.01
C PHE A 170 4.13 5.97 -24.05
N LEU A 171 3.64 5.55 -22.88
CA LEU A 171 2.38 4.90 -22.69
C LEU A 171 1.38 5.89 -22.09
N HIS A 172 0.22 6.04 -22.71
CA HIS A 172 -0.82 6.93 -22.20
C HIS A 172 -2.08 6.15 -21.86
N LEU A 173 -2.47 6.22 -20.58
CA LEU A 173 -3.71 5.61 -20.09
C LEU A 173 -4.86 6.60 -20.25
N THR A 174 -5.99 6.15 -20.78
CA THR A 174 -7.15 6.98 -21.06
C THR A 174 -8.45 6.24 -20.79
N LEU A 175 -9.55 6.97 -20.65
CA LEU A 175 -10.88 6.43 -20.47
C LEU A 175 -11.68 6.45 -21.77
N VAL A 176 -12.32 5.34 -22.06
CA VAL A 176 -13.26 5.17 -23.17
C VAL A 176 -14.63 4.80 -22.55
N PRO A 177 -15.44 5.77 -22.15
CA PRO A 177 -16.67 5.51 -21.43
C PRO A 177 -17.74 4.88 -22.35
N TYR A 178 -18.49 3.95 -21.78
CA TYR A 178 -19.72 3.43 -22.37
C TYR A 178 -20.90 4.25 -21.88
N ILE A 179 -21.70 4.77 -22.79
CA ILE A 179 -22.90 5.53 -22.45
C ILE A 179 -24.11 4.61 -22.60
N SER A 180 -24.57 4.05 -21.50
CA SER A 180 -25.65 3.06 -21.45
C SER A 180 -26.95 3.54 -22.14
N THR A 181 -27.31 4.83 -21.95
CA THR A 181 -28.49 5.43 -22.57
C THR A 181 -28.39 5.56 -24.10
N ALA A 182 -27.18 5.63 -24.65
CA ALA A 182 -26.92 5.71 -26.08
C ALA A 182 -26.52 4.34 -26.68
N GLY A 183 -26.22 3.33 -25.84
CA GLY A 183 -25.79 2.01 -26.25
C GLY A 183 -24.46 2.01 -27.02
N GLU A 184 -23.57 2.98 -26.77
CA GLU A 184 -22.34 3.12 -27.55
C GLU A 184 -21.14 3.61 -26.71
N THR A 185 -19.98 3.18 -27.14
CA THR A 185 -18.67 3.60 -26.61
C THR A 185 -18.27 4.97 -27.18
N LYS A 186 -17.82 5.89 -26.33
CA LYS A 186 -17.42 7.25 -26.71
C LYS A 186 -15.90 7.41 -26.75
N THR A 187 -15.35 7.61 -27.94
CA THR A 187 -13.90 7.78 -28.16
C THR A 187 -13.41 9.23 -28.04
N LYS A 188 -14.30 10.20 -27.92
CA LYS A 188 -13.92 11.63 -27.85
C LYS A 188 -13.05 12.01 -26.64
N PRO A 189 -13.30 11.50 -25.41
CA PRO A 189 -12.45 11.81 -24.27
C PRO A 189 -10.98 11.41 -24.52
N THR A 190 -10.75 10.21 -25.03
CA THR A 190 -9.42 9.72 -25.44
C THR A 190 -8.76 10.61 -26.50
N GLN A 191 -9.50 11.01 -27.53
CA GLN A 191 -8.99 11.89 -28.58
C GLN A 191 -8.55 13.26 -28.03
N HIS A 192 -9.32 13.83 -27.08
CA HIS A 192 -9.00 15.10 -26.45
C HIS A 192 -7.79 14.97 -25.51
N SER A 193 -7.72 13.92 -24.72
CA SER A 193 -6.58 13.66 -23.84
C SER A 193 -5.26 13.52 -24.62
N VAL A 194 -5.26 12.76 -25.69
CA VAL A 194 -4.07 12.62 -26.57
C VAL A 194 -3.74 13.92 -27.29
N LYS A 195 -4.75 14.69 -27.71
CA LYS A 195 -4.52 16.03 -28.29
C LYS A 195 -3.81 16.94 -27.30
N GLU A 196 -4.21 16.94 -26.03
CA GLU A 196 -3.59 17.73 -24.97
C GLU A 196 -2.12 17.30 -24.76
N LEU A 197 -1.86 15.98 -24.65
CA LEU A 197 -0.49 15.45 -24.54
C LEU A 197 0.39 15.84 -25.73
N ARG A 198 -0.16 15.81 -26.94
CA ARG A 198 0.54 16.24 -28.16
C ARG A 198 0.82 17.75 -28.21
N SER A 199 -0.01 18.58 -27.57
CA SER A 199 0.23 20.03 -27.49
C SER A 199 1.47 20.35 -26.66
N ILE A 200 1.86 19.47 -25.74
CA ILE A 200 3.09 19.52 -24.93
C ILE A 200 4.31 18.99 -25.72
N GLY A 201 4.08 18.38 -26.88
CA GLY A 201 5.14 17.81 -27.72
C GLY A 201 5.40 16.32 -27.46
N ILE A 202 4.48 15.60 -26.80
CA ILE A 202 4.59 14.17 -26.54
C ILE A 202 3.58 13.42 -27.41
N GLN A 203 4.09 12.56 -28.32
CA GLN A 203 3.27 11.60 -29.07
C GLN A 203 3.30 10.27 -28.32
N PRO A 204 2.15 9.72 -27.86
CA PRO A 204 2.14 8.40 -27.24
C PRO A 204 2.48 7.31 -28.26
N ASP A 205 3.29 6.36 -27.83
CA ASP A 205 3.65 5.15 -28.61
C ASP A 205 2.60 4.05 -28.42
N ILE A 206 1.97 4.03 -27.23
CA ILE A 206 0.94 3.05 -26.83
C ILE A 206 -0.19 3.78 -26.11
N LEU A 207 -1.42 3.36 -26.38
CA LEU A 207 -2.61 3.75 -25.62
C LEU A 207 -3.16 2.54 -24.87
N VAL A 208 -3.33 2.65 -23.57
CA VAL A 208 -4.13 1.73 -22.77
C VAL A 208 -5.49 2.39 -22.51
N CYS A 209 -6.52 1.80 -23.08
CA CYS A 209 -7.87 2.36 -23.06
C CYS A 209 -8.72 1.60 -22.05
N ARG A 210 -8.91 2.20 -20.85
CA ARG A 210 -9.80 1.66 -19.84
C ARG A 210 -11.26 1.88 -20.24
N SER A 211 -12.09 0.87 -20.05
CA SER A 211 -13.53 0.87 -20.39
C SER A 211 -14.28 -0.15 -19.54
N GLU A 212 -15.58 0.03 -19.38
CA GLU A 212 -16.44 -0.96 -18.70
C GLU A 212 -16.47 -2.32 -19.44
N GLN A 213 -16.34 -2.29 -20.74
CA GLN A 213 -16.40 -3.47 -21.61
C GLN A 213 -15.25 -3.46 -22.63
N GLU A 214 -14.99 -4.59 -23.25
CA GLU A 214 -14.03 -4.69 -24.36
C GLU A 214 -14.38 -3.70 -25.48
N ILE A 215 -13.37 -2.95 -25.95
CA ILE A 215 -13.54 -1.95 -27.00
C ILE A 215 -13.53 -2.66 -28.36
N ASP A 216 -14.60 -2.47 -29.12
CA ASP A 216 -14.74 -3.07 -30.43
C ASP A 216 -13.69 -2.57 -31.44
N GLU A 217 -13.45 -3.36 -32.47
CA GLU A 217 -12.44 -3.03 -33.49
C GLU A 217 -12.73 -1.72 -34.25
N PRO A 218 -13.98 -1.36 -34.61
CA PRO A 218 -14.31 -0.07 -35.20
C PRO A 218 -13.92 1.11 -34.32
N ALA A 219 -14.19 1.05 -33.01
CA ALA A 219 -13.80 2.11 -32.07
C ALA A 219 -12.27 2.17 -31.90
N ARG A 220 -11.58 1.03 -31.83
CA ARG A 220 -10.10 0.98 -31.80
C ARG A 220 -9.50 1.58 -33.05
N LYS A 221 -10.00 1.26 -34.24
CA LYS A 221 -9.56 1.87 -35.53
C LYS A 221 -9.76 3.40 -35.52
N LYS A 222 -10.89 3.86 -34.99
CA LYS A 222 -11.17 5.29 -34.86
C LYS A 222 -10.20 5.97 -33.89
N ILE A 223 -9.93 5.37 -32.72
CA ILE A 223 -8.94 5.88 -31.77
C ILE A 223 -7.56 5.96 -32.45
N ALA A 224 -7.08 4.87 -33.05
CA ALA A 224 -5.80 4.80 -33.74
C ALA A 224 -5.63 5.92 -34.77
N LEU A 225 -6.62 6.14 -35.62
CA LEU A 225 -6.61 7.19 -36.64
C LEU A 225 -6.50 8.59 -36.05
N PHE A 226 -7.32 8.92 -35.04
CA PHE A 226 -7.37 10.27 -34.47
C PHE A 226 -6.20 10.60 -33.55
N THR A 227 -5.58 9.58 -32.97
CA THR A 227 -4.46 9.73 -32.03
C THR A 227 -3.08 9.54 -32.67
N ASN A 228 -3.04 9.10 -33.93
CA ASN A 228 -1.81 8.76 -34.65
C ASN A 228 -0.98 7.68 -33.90
N VAL A 229 -1.69 6.66 -33.40
CA VAL A 229 -1.11 5.48 -32.76
C VAL A 229 -1.46 4.25 -33.63
N GLU A 230 -0.52 3.32 -33.76
CA GLU A 230 -0.75 2.07 -34.52
C GLU A 230 -1.90 1.26 -33.92
N LEU A 231 -2.74 0.65 -34.75
CA LEU A 231 -3.91 -0.10 -34.29
C LEU A 231 -3.58 -1.19 -33.25
N PRO A 232 -2.52 -1.99 -33.40
CA PRO A 232 -2.13 -2.95 -32.36
C PRO A 232 -1.79 -2.31 -31.01
N ALA A 233 -1.23 -1.07 -31.05
CA ALA A 233 -0.84 -0.32 -29.85
C ALA A 233 -2.00 0.43 -29.19
N VAL A 234 -3.23 0.30 -29.67
CA VAL A 234 -4.46 0.71 -28.96
C VAL A 234 -4.98 -0.51 -28.19
N VAL A 235 -4.55 -0.63 -26.95
CA VAL A 235 -4.83 -1.77 -26.07
C VAL A 235 -6.11 -1.50 -25.27
N SER A 236 -7.06 -2.43 -25.28
CA SER A 236 -8.26 -2.38 -24.45
C SER A 236 -7.95 -2.95 -23.06
N LEU A 237 -8.41 -2.27 -22.03
CA LEU A 237 -8.37 -2.74 -20.65
C LEU A 237 -9.78 -2.63 -20.05
N PRO A 238 -10.61 -3.67 -20.15
CA PRO A 238 -11.93 -3.69 -19.55
C PRO A 238 -11.85 -3.76 -18.02
N ASP A 239 -12.93 -3.34 -17.35
CA ASP A 239 -13.08 -3.56 -15.93
C ASP A 239 -13.04 -5.05 -15.60
N THR A 240 -12.47 -5.39 -14.45
CA THR A 240 -12.24 -6.77 -14.04
C THR A 240 -12.61 -6.99 -12.59
N ASP A 241 -12.95 -8.22 -12.25
CA ASP A 241 -13.29 -8.70 -10.90
C ASP A 241 -12.11 -8.82 -9.93
N SER A 242 -10.88 -8.81 -10.47
CA SER A 242 -9.65 -8.83 -9.68
C SER A 242 -8.57 -7.98 -10.34
N ILE A 243 -7.87 -7.16 -9.55
CA ILE A 243 -6.71 -6.39 -10.04
C ILE A 243 -5.55 -7.31 -10.45
N TYR A 244 -5.48 -8.51 -9.89
CA TYR A 244 -4.44 -9.50 -10.20
C TYR A 244 -4.65 -10.21 -11.55
N ARG A 245 -5.81 -10.01 -12.20
CA ARG A 245 -6.04 -10.42 -13.60
C ARG A 245 -5.47 -9.45 -14.62
N VAL A 246 -5.20 -8.21 -14.23
CA VAL A 246 -4.74 -7.16 -15.15
C VAL A 246 -3.45 -7.57 -15.90
N PRO A 247 -2.43 -8.19 -15.27
CA PRO A 247 -1.27 -8.71 -16.01
C PRO A 247 -1.66 -9.66 -17.15
N SER A 248 -2.50 -10.66 -16.88
CA SER A 248 -2.93 -11.64 -17.88
C SER A 248 -3.78 -11.01 -18.99
N ILE A 249 -4.64 -10.03 -18.66
CA ILE A 249 -5.44 -9.27 -19.63
C ILE A 249 -4.52 -8.48 -20.58
N LEU A 250 -3.58 -7.71 -20.02
CA LEU A 250 -2.65 -6.90 -20.82
C LEU A 250 -1.70 -7.77 -21.67
N GLY A 251 -1.23 -8.89 -21.12
CA GLY A 251 -0.41 -9.86 -21.85
C GLY A 251 -1.19 -10.51 -23.00
N THR A 252 -2.44 -10.91 -22.77
CA THR A 252 -3.31 -11.46 -23.83
C THR A 252 -3.58 -10.43 -24.93
N ALA A 253 -3.70 -9.15 -24.56
CA ALA A 253 -3.84 -8.04 -25.51
C ALA A 253 -2.53 -7.71 -26.25
N GLY A 254 -1.40 -8.34 -25.89
CA GLY A 254 -0.11 -8.21 -26.56
C GLY A 254 0.68 -6.96 -26.17
N LEU A 255 0.33 -6.30 -25.06
CA LEU A 255 1.00 -5.07 -24.61
C LEU A 255 2.51 -5.29 -24.43
N ASP A 256 2.89 -6.36 -23.78
CA ASP A 256 4.27 -6.72 -23.50
C ASP A 256 5.08 -6.97 -24.78
N GLN A 257 4.50 -7.64 -25.76
CA GLN A 257 5.14 -7.89 -27.05
C GLN A 257 5.40 -6.57 -27.78
N ILE A 258 4.45 -5.63 -27.76
CA ILE A 258 4.61 -4.29 -28.36
C ILE A 258 5.75 -3.53 -27.68
N VAL A 259 5.84 -3.60 -26.34
CA VAL A 259 6.93 -2.97 -25.56
C VAL A 259 8.28 -3.58 -25.93
N VAL A 260 8.37 -4.91 -25.98
CA VAL A 260 9.59 -5.65 -26.35
C VAL A 260 10.08 -5.26 -27.73
N GLU A 261 9.18 -5.20 -28.72
CA GLU A 261 9.52 -4.82 -30.09
C GLU A 261 9.97 -3.35 -30.20
N LYS A 262 9.22 -2.41 -29.60
CA LYS A 262 9.53 -0.98 -29.69
C LYS A 262 10.84 -0.61 -28.95
N LEU A 263 11.15 -1.26 -27.82
CA LEU A 263 12.37 -1.03 -27.06
C LEU A 263 13.52 -2.00 -27.42
N GLN A 264 13.29 -2.92 -28.36
CA GLN A 264 14.26 -3.92 -28.80
C GLN A 264 14.88 -4.69 -27.64
N LEU A 265 14.01 -5.22 -26.76
CA LEU A 265 14.42 -6.00 -25.61
C LEU A 265 14.69 -7.44 -26.02
N ASP A 266 15.77 -8.01 -25.51
CA ASP A 266 16.09 -9.43 -25.64
C ASP A 266 15.64 -10.14 -24.36
N CYS A 267 14.55 -10.88 -24.42
CA CYS A 267 13.93 -11.51 -23.27
C CYS A 267 13.02 -12.68 -23.68
N ASP A 268 12.71 -13.54 -22.73
CA ASP A 268 11.83 -14.68 -22.90
C ASP A 268 10.35 -14.27 -23.09
N LYS A 269 9.47 -15.25 -23.26
CA LYS A 269 8.02 -15.03 -23.19
C LYS A 269 7.59 -14.99 -21.73
N ALA A 270 6.57 -14.18 -21.44
CA ALA A 270 6.02 -14.08 -20.09
C ALA A 270 5.36 -15.40 -19.66
N ASP A 271 5.63 -15.82 -18.42
CA ASP A 271 4.94 -16.92 -17.75
C ASP A 271 3.94 -16.33 -16.74
N PHE A 272 2.65 -16.54 -16.98
CA PHE A 272 1.56 -16.05 -16.13
C PHE A 272 1.08 -17.07 -15.10
N SER A 273 1.69 -18.26 -15.01
CA SER A 273 1.21 -19.34 -14.14
C SER A 273 1.08 -18.94 -12.66
N GLU A 274 1.95 -18.07 -12.19
CA GLU A 274 1.89 -17.52 -10.83
C GLU A 274 0.65 -16.62 -10.63
N TRP A 275 0.38 -15.73 -11.57
CA TRP A 275 -0.78 -14.83 -11.54
C TRP A 275 -2.09 -15.59 -11.70
N ASP A 276 -2.13 -16.58 -12.60
CA ASP A 276 -3.31 -17.43 -12.80
C ASP A 276 -3.65 -18.19 -11.51
N ARG A 277 -2.64 -18.68 -10.76
CA ARG A 277 -2.84 -19.31 -9.44
C ARG A 277 -3.40 -18.34 -8.40
N VAL A 278 -2.90 -17.10 -8.36
CA VAL A 278 -3.39 -16.05 -7.46
C VAL A 278 -4.86 -15.75 -7.75
N VAL A 279 -5.20 -15.51 -9.01
CA VAL A 279 -6.56 -15.21 -9.47
C VAL A 279 -7.51 -16.37 -9.20
N GLU A 280 -7.09 -17.60 -9.48
CA GLU A 280 -7.89 -18.80 -9.21
C GLU A 280 -8.22 -18.94 -7.72
N ALA A 281 -7.22 -18.69 -6.85
CA ALA A 281 -7.42 -18.78 -5.40
C ALA A 281 -8.33 -17.67 -4.85
N GLU A 282 -8.26 -16.46 -5.42
CA GLU A 282 -9.09 -15.32 -5.03
C GLU A 282 -10.56 -15.50 -5.46
N LEU A 283 -10.78 -15.90 -6.71
CA LEU A 283 -12.12 -15.98 -7.27
C LEU A 283 -12.88 -17.26 -6.87
N HIS A 284 -12.16 -18.31 -6.49
CA HIS A 284 -12.75 -19.61 -6.10
C HIS A 284 -12.33 -20.03 -4.68
N PRO A 285 -12.70 -19.26 -3.65
CA PRO A 285 -12.43 -19.61 -2.26
C PRO A 285 -13.24 -20.85 -1.86
N GLU A 286 -12.68 -21.68 -0.98
CA GLU A 286 -13.31 -22.90 -0.47
C GLU A 286 -14.21 -22.65 0.73
N ARG A 287 -14.06 -21.51 1.38
CA ARG A 287 -14.77 -21.13 2.62
C ARG A 287 -14.85 -19.62 2.78
N GLU A 288 -15.67 -19.19 3.74
CA GLU A 288 -15.80 -17.78 4.08
C GLU A 288 -15.68 -17.60 5.60
N ILE A 289 -15.13 -16.47 6.04
CA ILE A 289 -15.08 -16.02 7.43
C ILE A 289 -15.47 -14.54 7.53
N LYS A 290 -15.83 -14.11 8.75
CA LYS A 290 -16.15 -12.71 9.06
C LYS A 290 -15.06 -12.11 9.93
N LEU A 291 -14.51 -10.97 9.51
CA LEU A 291 -13.49 -10.21 10.22
C LEU A 291 -14.02 -8.83 10.59
N ALA A 292 -13.91 -8.44 11.88
CA ALA A 292 -14.14 -7.06 12.31
C ALA A 292 -12.82 -6.28 12.27
N MET A 293 -12.76 -5.23 11.46
CA MET A 293 -11.69 -4.23 11.49
C MET A 293 -12.18 -3.03 12.28
N VAL A 294 -11.67 -2.87 13.52
CA VAL A 294 -12.12 -1.81 14.43
C VAL A 294 -11.16 -0.63 14.37
N GLY A 295 -11.57 0.42 13.67
CA GLY A 295 -10.71 1.56 13.34
C GLY A 295 -11.39 2.92 13.42
N LYS A 296 -10.76 3.94 12.79
CA LYS A 296 -11.25 5.33 12.75
C LYS A 296 -11.73 5.79 11.38
N TYR A 297 -11.25 5.18 10.31
CA TYR A 297 -11.43 5.61 8.92
C TYR A 297 -12.33 4.64 8.18
N THR A 298 -13.46 4.29 8.81
CA THR A 298 -14.38 3.26 8.31
C THR A 298 -15.06 3.62 7.00
N ASP A 299 -15.19 4.92 6.71
CA ASP A 299 -15.82 5.44 5.48
C ASP A 299 -14.85 5.57 4.30
N LEU A 300 -13.55 5.35 4.51
CA LEU A 300 -12.52 5.51 3.48
C LEU A 300 -11.64 4.26 3.36
N LEU A 301 -11.97 3.39 2.43
CA LEU A 301 -11.27 2.12 2.21
C LEU A 301 -9.79 2.29 1.84
N ASP A 302 -9.44 3.37 1.13
CA ASP A 302 -8.07 3.66 0.71
C ASP A 302 -7.16 4.04 1.88
N ALA A 303 -7.71 4.42 3.05
CA ALA A 303 -6.93 4.64 4.27
C ALA A 303 -6.34 3.34 4.85
N TYR A 304 -6.91 2.20 4.49
CA TYR A 304 -6.50 0.85 4.92
C TYR A 304 -6.10 -0.03 3.73
N LYS A 305 -5.59 0.57 2.65
CA LYS A 305 -5.33 -0.16 1.40
C LYS A 305 -4.40 -1.34 1.61
N SER A 306 -3.24 -1.17 2.22
CA SER A 306 -2.29 -2.26 2.46
C SER A 306 -2.83 -3.32 3.40
N LEU A 307 -3.62 -2.94 4.41
CA LEU A 307 -4.29 -3.90 5.30
C LEU A 307 -5.31 -4.76 4.56
N ASN A 308 -6.15 -4.14 3.74
CA ASN A 308 -7.15 -4.84 2.94
C ASN A 308 -6.49 -5.83 1.97
N GLU A 309 -5.41 -5.39 1.32
CA GLU A 309 -4.63 -6.26 0.45
C GLU A 309 -3.97 -7.40 1.25
N ALA A 310 -3.36 -7.13 2.40
CA ALA A 310 -2.73 -8.17 3.23
C ALA A 310 -3.72 -9.24 3.72
N ILE A 311 -4.95 -8.83 4.08
CA ILE A 311 -6.03 -9.76 4.42
C ILE A 311 -6.47 -10.57 3.20
N THR A 312 -6.59 -9.92 2.02
CA THR A 312 -6.90 -10.60 0.75
C THR A 312 -5.82 -11.60 0.40
N HIS A 313 -4.54 -11.23 0.53
CA HIS A 313 -3.41 -12.13 0.29
C HIS A 313 -3.43 -13.36 1.21
N ALA A 314 -3.70 -13.17 2.50
CA ALA A 314 -3.89 -14.28 3.43
C ALA A 314 -5.10 -15.16 3.05
N GLY A 315 -6.16 -14.54 2.56
CA GLY A 315 -7.32 -15.22 1.98
C GLY A 315 -6.95 -16.09 0.78
N ILE A 316 -6.12 -15.57 -0.13
CA ILE A 316 -5.58 -16.30 -1.30
C ILE A 316 -4.77 -17.52 -0.84
N GLN A 317 -3.83 -17.33 0.11
CA GLN A 317 -3.00 -18.43 0.62
C GLN A 317 -3.81 -19.53 1.32
N THR A 318 -4.90 -19.17 1.98
CA THR A 318 -5.75 -20.10 2.73
C THR A 318 -7.00 -20.55 1.97
N ARG A 319 -7.19 -20.12 0.72
CA ARG A 319 -8.40 -20.30 -0.10
C ARG A 319 -9.67 -19.91 0.65
N THR A 320 -9.63 -18.75 1.31
CA THR A 320 -10.69 -18.26 2.18
C THR A 320 -11.12 -16.86 1.75
N LYS A 321 -12.42 -16.66 1.53
CA LYS A 321 -12.99 -15.32 1.38
C LYS A 321 -13.14 -14.70 2.77
N VAL A 322 -12.48 -13.58 2.97
CA VAL A 322 -12.57 -12.82 4.22
C VAL A 322 -13.53 -11.66 4.03
N ASN A 323 -14.70 -11.76 4.69
CA ASN A 323 -15.70 -10.68 4.68
C ASN A 323 -15.34 -9.67 5.77
N ILE A 324 -14.76 -8.54 5.39
CA ILE A 324 -14.32 -7.48 6.30
C ILE A 324 -15.51 -6.57 6.61
N SER A 325 -15.79 -6.34 7.90
CA SER A 325 -16.69 -5.29 8.37
C SER A 325 -15.88 -4.22 9.07
N TYR A 326 -16.03 -2.99 8.64
CA TYR A 326 -15.38 -1.83 9.24
C TYR A 326 -16.28 -1.27 10.34
N ILE A 327 -15.78 -1.24 11.57
CA ILE A 327 -16.50 -0.76 12.75
C ILE A 327 -15.77 0.46 13.29
N ASP A 328 -16.47 1.59 13.43
CA ASP A 328 -15.87 2.75 14.11
C ASP A 328 -15.68 2.42 15.59
N SER A 329 -14.45 2.62 16.06
CA SER A 329 -14.13 2.37 17.46
C SER A 329 -14.94 3.26 18.44
N THR A 330 -15.48 4.39 17.99
CA THR A 330 -16.40 5.22 18.77
C THR A 330 -17.74 4.52 18.97
N ASP A 331 -18.23 3.80 17.96
CA ASP A 331 -19.47 3.02 18.09
C ASP A 331 -19.35 1.91 19.13
N VAL A 332 -18.18 1.25 19.21
CA VAL A 332 -17.94 0.24 20.28
C VAL A 332 -17.97 0.88 21.66
N MET A 333 -17.47 2.11 21.79
CA MET A 333 -17.50 2.85 23.06
C MET A 333 -18.93 3.23 23.46
N GLU A 334 -19.78 3.64 22.49
CA GLU A 334 -21.14 4.12 22.72
C GLU A 334 -22.17 3.00 22.84
N GLN A 335 -22.05 1.95 22.03
CA GLN A 335 -23.06 0.88 21.89
C GLN A 335 -22.66 -0.42 22.59
N GLY A 336 -21.36 -0.53 23.00
CA GLY A 336 -20.81 -1.70 23.68
C GLY A 336 -20.27 -2.76 22.72
N THR A 337 -19.74 -3.81 23.33
CA THR A 337 -19.03 -4.91 22.62
C THR A 337 -19.95 -5.93 21.94
N SER A 338 -21.28 -5.81 22.07
CA SER A 338 -22.24 -6.65 21.34
C SER A 338 -22.10 -6.56 19.82
N LEU A 339 -21.58 -5.43 19.31
CA LEU A 339 -21.24 -5.26 17.90
C LEU A 339 -20.20 -6.26 17.38
N LEU A 340 -19.47 -6.94 18.29
CA LEU A 340 -18.34 -7.81 17.95
C LEU A 340 -18.68 -9.31 18.01
N GLU A 341 -19.90 -9.69 18.39
CA GLU A 341 -20.28 -11.09 18.67
C GLU A 341 -20.26 -12.00 17.42
N ASP A 342 -20.55 -11.44 16.26
CA ASP A 342 -20.75 -12.22 15.02
C ASP A 342 -19.46 -12.49 14.23
N TYR A 343 -18.30 -12.07 14.72
CA TYR A 343 -17.04 -12.15 13.97
C TYR A 343 -16.17 -13.33 14.42
N ASP A 344 -15.44 -13.87 13.46
CA ASP A 344 -14.51 -14.99 13.65
C ASP A 344 -13.12 -14.49 14.05
N ALA A 345 -12.80 -13.22 13.74
CA ALA A 345 -11.56 -12.57 14.11
C ALA A 345 -11.73 -11.04 14.25
N ILE A 346 -10.86 -10.41 15.01
CA ILE A 346 -10.83 -8.97 15.25
C ILE A 346 -9.44 -8.43 14.93
N LEU A 347 -9.38 -7.36 14.11
CA LEU A 347 -8.17 -6.63 13.79
C LEU A 347 -8.31 -5.17 14.24
N ILE A 348 -7.31 -4.67 14.98
CA ILE A 348 -7.18 -3.25 15.30
C ILE A 348 -5.99 -2.69 14.52
N PRO A 349 -6.25 -1.80 13.53
CA PRO A 349 -5.20 -1.21 12.70
C PRO A 349 -4.41 -0.14 13.44
N GLY A 350 -3.26 0.22 12.87
CA GLY A 350 -2.51 1.40 13.21
C GLY A 350 -3.32 2.69 13.08
N GLY A 351 -2.78 3.78 13.60
CA GLY A 351 -3.39 5.10 13.55
C GLY A 351 -2.77 6.05 14.57
N PHE A 352 -3.19 7.31 14.53
CA PHE A 352 -2.72 8.37 15.42
C PHE A 352 -3.90 9.10 16.08
N GLY A 353 -3.68 9.66 17.27
CA GLY A 353 -4.61 10.54 17.98
C GLY A 353 -5.71 9.81 18.76
N GLU A 354 -6.32 10.55 19.68
CA GLU A 354 -7.14 10.06 20.79
C GLU A 354 -8.54 9.55 20.40
N ARG A 355 -9.13 10.05 19.29
CA ARG A 355 -10.51 9.72 18.92
C ARG A 355 -10.73 8.21 18.82
N GLY A 356 -11.70 7.69 19.60
CA GLY A 356 -12.11 6.29 19.59
C GLY A 356 -11.09 5.32 20.23
N PHE A 357 -10.06 5.82 20.92
CA PHE A 357 -9.02 4.93 21.47
C PHE A 357 -9.54 4.04 22.60
N GLU A 358 -10.40 4.53 23.50
CA GLU A 358 -11.04 3.70 24.53
C GLU A 358 -11.91 2.59 23.93
N GLY A 359 -12.58 2.83 22.79
CA GLY A 359 -13.29 1.79 22.06
C GLY A 359 -12.39 0.68 21.52
N LYS A 360 -11.14 1.03 21.12
CA LYS A 360 -10.13 0.03 20.77
C LYS A 360 -9.69 -0.80 21.97
N ILE A 361 -9.50 -0.18 23.15
CA ILE A 361 -9.18 -0.90 24.40
C ILE A 361 -10.32 -1.85 24.76
N LEU A 362 -11.58 -1.40 24.72
CA LEU A 362 -12.75 -2.27 24.96
C LEU A 362 -12.84 -3.44 23.97
N THR A 363 -12.53 -3.19 22.70
CA THR A 363 -12.46 -4.22 21.66
C THR A 363 -11.39 -5.27 21.97
N THR A 364 -10.23 -4.80 22.42
CA THR A 364 -9.11 -5.67 22.81
C THR A 364 -9.46 -6.52 24.02
N GLN A 365 -10.06 -5.91 25.05
CA GLN A 365 -10.56 -6.62 26.23
C GLN A 365 -11.56 -7.72 25.84
N TYR A 366 -12.53 -7.39 24.99
CA TYR A 366 -13.50 -8.36 24.46
C TYR A 366 -12.81 -9.52 23.74
N ALA A 367 -11.88 -9.23 22.83
CA ALA A 367 -11.15 -10.26 22.09
C ALA A 367 -10.40 -11.20 23.05
N ARG A 368 -9.71 -10.65 24.05
CA ARG A 368 -8.97 -11.41 25.06
C ARG A 368 -9.88 -12.29 25.90
N GLU A 369 -10.96 -11.75 26.46
CA GLU A 369 -11.86 -12.47 27.36
C GLU A 369 -12.72 -13.52 26.64
N LYS A 370 -13.19 -13.21 25.43
CA LYS A 370 -14.01 -14.09 24.59
C LYS A 370 -13.20 -15.03 23.72
N LYS A 371 -11.87 -14.97 23.80
CA LYS A 371 -10.94 -15.81 23.04
C LYS A 371 -11.17 -15.71 21.52
N VAL A 372 -11.44 -14.48 21.03
CA VAL A 372 -11.55 -14.19 19.60
C VAL A 372 -10.16 -13.95 19.04
N PRO A 373 -9.71 -14.65 17.98
CA PRO A 373 -8.46 -14.34 17.32
C PRO A 373 -8.28 -12.83 17.10
N TYR A 374 -7.13 -12.30 17.56
CA TYR A 374 -6.85 -10.86 17.61
C TYR A 374 -5.51 -10.53 16.99
N LEU A 375 -5.51 -9.55 16.08
CA LEU A 375 -4.30 -8.92 15.54
C LEU A 375 -4.35 -7.42 15.83
N GLY A 376 -3.40 -6.93 16.65
CA GLY A 376 -3.22 -5.51 16.94
C GLY A 376 -1.97 -4.97 16.28
N ILE A 377 -2.11 -4.02 15.34
CA ILE A 377 -0.99 -3.46 14.59
C ILE A 377 -0.70 -2.04 15.10
N CYS A 378 0.56 -1.75 15.45
CA CYS A 378 1.04 -0.45 15.90
C CYS A 378 0.19 0.08 17.08
N LEU A 379 -0.75 1.02 16.83
CA LEU A 379 -1.70 1.48 17.86
C LEU A 379 -2.57 0.34 18.43
N GLY A 380 -2.81 -0.72 17.66
CA GLY A 380 -3.53 -1.92 18.10
C GLY A 380 -2.73 -2.71 19.15
N LEU A 381 -1.41 -2.83 19.01
CA LEU A 381 -0.53 -3.37 20.07
C LEU A 381 -0.63 -2.49 21.33
N GLN A 382 -0.56 -1.16 21.17
CA GLN A 382 -0.61 -0.23 22.29
C GLN A 382 -1.93 -0.32 23.07
N ALA A 383 -3.06 -0.48 22.34
CA ALA A 383 -4.36 -0.74 22.97
C ALA A 383 -4.36 -2.06 23.76
N ALA A 384 -3.69 -3.11 23.25
CA ALA A 384 -3.57 -4.40 23.92
C ALA A 384 -2.70 -4.31 25.20
N VAL A 385 -1.62 -3.55 25.16
CA VAL A 385 -0.77 -3.28 26.34
C VAL A 385 -1.57 -2.55 27.41
N ILE A 386 -2.35 -1.54 27.05
CA ILE A 386 -3.14 -0.76 28.00
C ILE A 386 -4.30 -1.58 28.57
N ASP A 387 -5.02 -2.38 27.75
CA ASP A 387 -6.03 -3.33 28.26
C ASP A 387 -5.42 -4.28 29.28
N TYR A 388 -4.28 -4.89 28.94
CA TYR A 388 -3.62 -5.84 29.82
C TYR A 388 -3.12 -5.20 31.10
N ALA A 389 -2.60 -3.98 31.04
CA ALA A 389 -2.20 -3.20 32.21
C ALA A 389 -3.36 -2.98 33.16
N ARG A 390 -4.49 -2.46 32.65
CA ARG A 390 -5.65 -2.10 33.46
C ARG A 390 -6.37 -3.32 34.02
N ASN A 391 -6.60 -4.34 33.20
CA ASN A 391 -7.52 -5.43 33.53
C ASN A 391 -6.84 -6.73 33.98
N VAL A 392 -5.52 -6.88 33.81
CA VAL A 392 -4.78 -8.09 34.20
C VAL A 392 -3.64 -7.77 35.15
N ALA A 393 -2.84 -6.74 34.88
CA ALA A 393 -1.71 -6.35 35.72
C ALA A 393 -2.11 -5.44 36.91
N GLY A 394 -3.36 -4.96 36.99
CA GLY A 394 -3.89 -4.15 38.09
C GLY A 394 -3.34 -2.71 38.12
N LEU A 395 -2.88 -2.19 37.00
CA LEU A 395 -2.41 -0.80 36.86
C LEU A 395 -3.59 0.11 36.47
N GLU A 396 -4.40 0.49 37.46
CA GLU A 396 -5.53 1.39 37.23
C GLU A 396 -5.08 2.70 36.60
N GLY A 397 -5.82 3.22 35.62
CA GLY A 397 -5.46 4.47 34.93
C GLY A 397 -4.26 4.37 33.97
N ALA A 398 -3.74 3.17 33.71
CA ALA A 398 -2.67 2.99 32.72
C ALA A 398 -3.07 3.56 31.34
N ASN A 399 -2.16 4.31 30.69
CA ASN A 399 -2.43 4.95 29.41
C ASN A 399 -1.14 5.16 28.61
N SER A 400 -1.29 5.77 27.43
CA SER A 400 -0.22 6.30 26.59
C SER A 400 0.03 7.78 26.90
N THR A 401 1.28 8.21 26.98
CA THR A 401 1.63 9.63 27.08
C THR A 401 1.26 10.44 25.82
N GLU A 402 0.87 9.78 24.73
CA GLU A 402 0.29 10.43 23.56
C GLU A 402 -1.06 11.08 23.89
N PHE A 403 -1.88 10.42 24.71
CA PHE A 403 -3.26 10.83 25.01
C PHE A 403 -3.39 11.49 26.36
N ASP A 404 -2.65 11.00 27.37
CA ASP A 404 -2.61 11.58 28.71
C ASP A 404 -1.17 11.69 29.22
N LYS A 405 -0.61 12.89 29.11
CA LYS A 405 0.76 13.19 29.56
C LYS A 405 0.96 13.05 31.09
N LYS A 406 -0.13 12.95 31.86
CA LYS A 406 -0.12 12.89 33.33
C LYS A 406 -0.70 11.58 33.86
N CYS A 407 -0.90 10.57 33.03
CA CYS A 407 -1.40 9.29 33.49
C CYS A 407 -0.51 8.70 34.59
N GLU A 408 -1.11 8.04 35.54
CA GLU A 408 -0.41 7.45 36.69
C GLU A 408 0.56 6.34 36.25
N HIS A 409 0.16 5.56 35.23
CA HIS A 409 0.96 4.48 34.67
C HIS A 409 1.14 4.67 33.16
N PRO A 410 2.22 5.35 32.72
CA PRO A 410 2.52 5.55 31.30
C PRO A 410 3.15 4.29 30.70
N VAL A 411 2.31 3.26 30.46
CA VAL A 411 2.77 1.97 29.93
C VAL A 411 3.15 2.03 28.46
N ILE A 412 2.70 3.08 27.76
CA ILE A 412 3.15 3.48 26.43
C ILE A 412 3.71 4.90 26.53
N ALA A 413 4.94 5.08 26.05
CA ALA A 413 5.66 6.34 26.18
C ALA A 413 6.41 6.74 24.90
N LEU A 414 6.76 8.03 24.81
CA LEU A 414 7.60 8.53 23.71
C LEU A 414 8.98 7.89 23.79
N ILE A 415 9.50 7.44 22.66
CA ILE A 415 10.89 6.98 22.57
C ILE A 415 11.81 8.20 22.74
N SER A 416 12.67 8.17 23.75
CA SER A 416 13.67 9.22 23.96
C SER A 416 14.99 8.97 23.23
N GLU A 417 15.37 7.70 23.06
CA GLU A 417 16.61 7.29 22.40
C GLU A 417 16.42 5.97 21.66
N TRP A 418 16.93 5.87 20.44
CA TRP A 418 17.05 4.60 19.71
C TRP A 418 18.26 4.62 18.78
N THR A 419 18.74 3.44 18.44
CA THR A 419 19.82 3.26 17.46
C THR A 419 19.23 2.96 16.09
N THR A 420 19.58 3.77 15.08
CA THR A 420 19.14 3.55 13.69
C THR A 420 19.87 2.38 13.06
N VAL A 421 19.34 1.82 11.95
CA VAL A 421 19.98 0.75 11.16
C VAL A 421 21.41 1.11 10.72
N THR A 422 21.72 2.41 10.63
CA THR A 422 23.07 2.92 10.31
C THR A 422 24.00 2.99 11.53
N GLY A 423 23.54 2.59 12.71
CA GLY A 423 24.32 2.61 13.96
C GLY A 423 24.45 3.98 14.62
N THR A 424 23.64 4.97 14.20
CA THR A 424 23.60 6.30 14.82
C THR A 424 22.54 6.33 15.92
N THR A 425 22.90 6.76 17.14
CA THR A 425 21.92 6.99 18.20
C THR A 425 21.25 8.36 17.99
N GLU A 426 19.94 8.36 17.81
CA GLU A 426 19.13 9.56 17.77
C GLU A 426 18.50 9.80 19.14
N VAL A 427 18.65 11.04 19.66
CA VAL A 427 18.05 11.49 20.92
C VAL A 427 16.96 12.50 20.62
N ARG A 428 15.81 12.39 21.27
CA ARG A 428 14.65 13.25 21.05
C ARG A 428 14.10 13.85 22.31
N ASP A 429 13.48 15.02 22.14
CA ASP A 429 12.70 15.69 23.18
C ASP A 429 11.29 16.06 22.65
N GLU A 430 10.44 16.57 23.54
CA GLU A 430 9.06 16.97 23.25
C GLU A 430 8.94 18.13 22.23
N ASN A 431 10.04 18.83 21.92
CA ASN A 431 10.09 19.99 21.04
C ASN A 431 10.64 19.65 19.63
N SER A 432 11.00 18.40 19.39
CA SER A 432 11.51 17.95 18.10
C SER A 432 10.40 18.02 17.02
N ASP A 433 10.78 18.36 15.79
CA ASP A 433 9.85 18.50 14.66
C ASP A 433 8.99 17.24 14.43
N LEU A 434 7.68 17.43 14.32
CA LEU A 434 6.72 16.32 14.17
C LEU A 434 7.00 15.42 12.95
N GLY A 435 7.53 15.95 11.86
CA GLY A 435 7.86 15.20 10.65
C GLY A 435 9.17 14.40 10.71
N GLY A 436 10.08 14.72 11.64
CA GLY A 436 11.41 14.09 11.76
C GLY A 436 11.57 13.10 12.93
N THR A 437 10.50 12.77 13.65
CA THR A 437 10.58 12.08 14.94
C THR A 437 9.97 10.69 14.98
N MET A 438 9.58 10.11 13.84
CA MET A 438 9.06 8.74 13.78
C MET A 438 10.18 7.72 13.56
N ARG A 439 10.02 6.54 14.16
CA ARG A 439 10.76 5.35 13.77
C ARG A 439 10.14 4.84 12.48
N LEU A 440 10.92 4.89 11.40
CA LEU A 440 10.46 4.64 10.03
C LEU A 440 11.27 3.55 9.35
N GLY A 441 10.59 2.79 8.49
CA GLY A 441 11.21 1.79 7.62
C GLY A 441 11.53 0.47 8.30
N GLY A 442 12.28 -0.36 7.59
CA GLY A 442 12.67 -1.70 8.02
C GLY A 442 13.50 -1.67 9.29
N GLN A 443 13.11 -2.46 10.29
CA GLN A 443 13.85 -2.65 11.53
C GLN A 443 13.92 -4.14 11.85
N GLU A 444 15.06 -4.56 12.35
CA GLU A 444 15.26 -5.94 12.76
C GLU A 444 14.57 -6.24 14.08
N CYS A 445 13.88 -7.38 14.15
CA CYS A 445 13.23 -7.89 15.35
C CYS A 445 13.64 -9.34 15.60
N VAL A 446 13.96 -9.66 16.86
CA VAL A 446 14.34 -11.00 17.31
C VAL A 446 13.17 -11.65 18.04
N LEU A 447 12.64 -12.75 17.49
CA LEU A 447 11.49 -13.47 18.01
C LEU A 447 11.87 -14.53 19.07
N ASP A 448 11.00 -14.71 20.05
CA ASP A 448 11.07 -15.86 20.97
C ASP A 448 10.68 -17.14 20.25
N LYS A 449 11.54 -18.15 20.27
CA LYS A 449 11.33 -19.45 19.60
C LYS A 449 10.08 -20.22 20.04
N ASN A 450 9.50 -19.88 21.19
CA ASN A 450 8.30 -20.52 21.69
C ASN A 450 7.04 -19.65 21.43
N SER A 451 7.12 -18.63 20.59
CA SER A 451 6.02 -17.72 20.29
C SER A 451 5.18 -18.19 19.10
N ILE A 452 3.90 -17.81 19.10
CA ILE A 452 2.99 -17.97 17.94
C ILE A 452 3.58 -17.21 16.72
N THR A 453 4.14 -16.02 16.97
CA THR A 453 4.76 -15.21 15.92
C THR A 453 5.93 -15.94 15.28
N TYR A 454 6.82 -16.58 16.09
CA TYR A 454 7.90 -17.40 15.56
C TYR A 454 7.37 -18.59 14.73
N GLU A 455 6.31 -19.24 15.18
CA GLU A 455 5.68 -20.33 14.41
C GLU A 455 5.14 -19.86 13.06
N CYS A 456 4.62 -18.62 12.98
CA CYS A 456 4.16 -18.03 11.73
C CYS A 456 5.30 -17.73 10.76
N TYR A 457 6.39 -17.10 11.22
CA TYR A 457 7.52 -16.71 10.36
C TYR A 457 8.47 -17.87 10.04
N GLY A 458 8.64 -18.82 10.95
CA GLY A 458 9.58 -19.93 10.81
C GLY A 458 11.05 -19.52 10.99
N GLU A 459 11.35 -18.27 11.28
CA GLU A 459 12.68 -17.71 11.49
C GLU A 459 12.72 -16.82 12.72
N ARG A 460 13.92 -16.64 13.29
CA ARG A 460 14.11 -15.92 14.54
C ARG A 460 14.31 -14.43 14.35
N GLU A 461 15.00 -14.05 13.31
CA GLU A 461 15.35 -12.67 13.00
C GLU A 461 14.53 -12.27 11.78
N ILE A 462 13.69 -11.24 11.97
CA ILE A 462 12.80 -10.72 10.93
C ILE A 462 13.06 -9.24 10.74
N VAL A 463 12.73 -8.72 9.57
CA VAL A 463 12.79 -7.28 9.27
C VAL A 463 11.39 -6.83 8.90
N GLU A 464 10.85 -5.86 9.65
CA GLU A 464 9.52 -5.31 9.41
C GLU A 464 9.53 -3.79 9.41
N ARG A 465 8.58 -3.17 8.71
CA ARG A 465 8.52 -1.72 8.55
C ARG A 465 7.76 -1.07 9.68
N HIS A 466 8.31 0.03 10.20
CA HIS A 466 7.76 0.81 11.30
C HIS A 466 7.28 2.19 10.84
N ARG A 467 6.28 2.71 11.55
CA ARG A 467 5.77 4.08 11.41
C ARG A 467 5.11 4.53 12.71
N HIS A 468 5.89 4.86 13.73
CA HIS A 468 5.36 5.26 15.04
C HIS A 468 6.35 6.10 15.84
N ARG A 469 5.85 6.74 16.91
CA ARG A 469 6.63 7.56 17.87
C ARG A 469 6.60 7.01 19.28
N TYR A 470 5.51 6.34 19.63
CA TYR A 470 5.28 5.82 20.98
C TYR A 470 5.48 4.33 20.97
N GLU A 471 6.03 3.81 22.07
CA GLU A 471 6.35 2.41 22.25
C GLU A 471 6.05 1.93 23.67
N PHE A 472 6.15 0.62 23.86
CA PHE A 472 6.07 -0.02 25.16
C PHE A 472 7.12 0.58 26.12
N ASN A 473 6.67 1.00 27.31
CA ASN A 473 7.56 1.57 28.33
C ASN A 473 8.26 0.45 29.11
N ASN A 474 9.58 0.38 28.99
CA ASN A 474 10.40 -0.66 29.60
C ASN A 474 10.39 -0.66 31.14
N ASP A 475 10.00 0.43 31.80
CA ASP A 475 9.87 0.47 33.26
C ASP A 475 8.81 -0.52 33.79
N TYR A 476 7.92 -0.99 32.90
CA TYR A 476 6.85 -1.95 33.23
C TYR A 476 7.15 -3.39 32.80
N LEU A 477 8.32 -3.70 32.23
CA LEU A 477 8.67 -5.04 31.75
C LEU A 477 8.45 -6.14 32.80
N GLU A 478 8.95 -5.93 34.03
CA GLU A 478 8.80 -6.90 35.13
C GLU A 478 7.35 -7.06 35.55
N THR A 479 6.59 -5.98 35.60
CA THR A 479 5.17 -5.99 35.96
C THR A 479 4.35 -6.82 34.96
N PHE A 480 4.54 -6.60 33.67
CA PHE A 480 3.85 -7.35 32.62
C PHE A 480 4.28 -8.82 32.59
N ALA A 481 5.57 -9.11 32.78
CA ALA A 481 6.07 -10.48 32.84
C ALA A 481 5.47 -11.23 34.06
N ALA A 482 5.40 -10.57 35.22
CA ALA A 482 4.76 -11.13 36.42
C ALA A 482 3.26 -11.36 36.25
N ALA A 483 2.58 -10.51 35.50
CA ALA A 483 1.18 -10.65 35.11
C ALA A 483 0.96 -11.72 34.01
N GLY A 484 2.04 -12.25 33.42
CA GLY A 484 2.00 -13.32 32.43
C GLY A 484 1.90 -12.88 30.97
N LEU A 485 2.06 -11.59 30.64
CA LEU A 485 2.15 -11.14 29.25
C LEU A 485 3.45 -11.66 28.64
N LYS A 486 3.37 -12.25 27.45
CA LYS A 486 4.54 -12.71 26.74
C LYS A 486 5.09 -11.64 25.81
N LEU A 487 6.35 -11.26 26.01
CA LEU A 487 7.10 -10.38 25.13
C LEU A 487 7.76 -11.25 24.05
N ALA A 488 7.04 -11.43 22.94
CA ALA A 488 7.35 -12.43 21.92
C ALA A 488 8.39 -11.95 20.90
N GLY A 489 8.62 -10.65 20.78
CA GLY A 489 9.62 -10.06 19.89
C GLY A 489 10.23 -8.80 20.48
N LYS A 490 11.52 -8.59 20.23
CA LYS A 490 12.27 -7.40 20.66
C LYS A 490 13.22 -6.93 19.56
N SER A 491 13.60 -5.64 19.60
CA SER A 491 14.70 -5.13 18.80
C SER A 491 16.01 -5.92 19.06
N VAL A 492 16.95 -5.87 18.13
CA VAL A 492 18.23 -6.63 18.23
C VAL A 492 19.03 -6.30 19.49
N ASP A 493 19.00 -5.04 19.91
CA ASP A 493 19.61 -4.59 21.17
C ASP A 493 18.81 -4.99 22.42
N GLY A 494 17.62 -5.57 22.24
CA GLY A 494 16.71 -6.02 23.30
C GLY A 494 15.99 -4.89 24.05
N MET A 495 16.16 -3.65 23.60
CA MET A 495 15.65 -2.46 24.29
C MET A 495 14.18 -2.15 23.99
N LEU A 496 13.65 -2.53 22.82
CA LEU A 496 12.30 -2.22 22.42
C LEU A 496 11.46 -3.49 22.29
N VAL A 497 10.22 -3.45 22.78
CA VAL A 497 9.26 -4.54 22.67
C VAL A 497 8.50 -4.37 21.35
N GLU A 498 8.70 -5.32 20.43
CA GLU A 498 8.13 -5.28 19.09
C GLU A 498 6.86 -6.13 18.95
N VAL A 499 6.78 -7.22 19.71
CA VAL A 499 5.65 -8.16 19.65
C VAL A 499 5.26 -8.60 21.04
N ILE A 500 3.94 -8.63 21.30
CA ILE A 500 3.34 -9.21 22.50
C ILE A 500 2.36 -10.33 22.14
N GLU A 501 2.25 -11.31 23.03
CA GLU A 501 1.27 -12.39 22.93
C GLU A 501 0.58 -12.60 24.29
N VAL A 502 -0.72 -12.95 24.25
CA VAL A 502 -1.44 -13.35 25.46
C VAL A 502 -1.43 -14.89 25.58
N PRO A 503 -0.77 -15.44 26.59
CA PRO A 503 -0.72 -16.88 26.80
C PRO A 503 -2.11 -17.49 27.04
N ASN A 504 -2.29 -18.76 26.66
CA ASN A 504 -3.54 -19.49 26.79
C ASN A 504 -4.72 -18.88 25.98
N HIS A 505 -4.43 -17.98 25.06
CA HIS A 505 -5.37 -17.51 24.06
C HIS A 505 -5.16 -18.29 22.76
N PRO A 506 -6.22 -18.66 22.00
CA PRO A 506 -6.07 -19.40 20.73
C PRO A 506 -5.13 -18.70 19.74
N TRP A 507 -5.25 -17.39 19.61
CA TRP A 507 -4.37 -16.55 18.81
C TRP A 507 -4.55 -15.08 19.19
N PHE A 508 -3.57 -14.47 19.84
CA PHE A 508 -3.60 -13.07 20.24
C PHE A 508 -2.20 -12.49 20.10
N VAL A 509 -2.03 -11.68 19.08
CA VAL A 509 -0.76 -11.07 18.73
C VAL A 509 -0.93 -9.56 18.57
N GLY A 510 -0.06 -8.79 19.21
CA GLY A 510 0.13 -7.37 18.95
C GLY A 510 1.54 -7.13 18.42
N CYS A 511 1.69 -6.39 17.32
CA CYS A 511 2.98 -5.99 16.76
C CYS A 511 3.09 -4.49 16.63
N GLN A 512 4.28 -3.92 16.92
CA GLN A 512 4.53 -2.48 16.83
C GLN A 512 4.78 -2.05 15.38
N PHE A 513 5.31 -2.93 14.58
CA PHE A 513 5.54 -2.76 13.14
C PHE A 513 4.25 -2.93 12.30
N HIS A 514 4.37 -2.66 11.00
CA HIS A 514 3.29 -2.70 10.01
C HIS A 514 3.52 -3.85 9.00
N PRO A 515 3.08 -5.08 9.32
CA PRO A 515 3.30 -6.25 8.46
C PRO A 515 2.53 -6.17 7.14
N GLU A 516 1.53 -5.28 7.04
CA GLU A 516 0.77 -5.06 5.83
C GLU A 516 1.60 -4.49 4.68
N PHE A 517 2.70 -3.79 4.96
CA PHE A 517 3.54 -3.17 3.92
C PHE A 517 4.40 -4.16 3.14
N THR A 518 4.65 -5.34 3.71
CA THR A 518 5.49 -6.39 3.09
C THR A 518 4.67 -7.54 2.50
N SER A 519 3.35 -7.50 2.61
CA SER A 519 2.46 -8.54 2.09
C SER A 519 2.34 -8.53 0.57
N THR A 520 2.43 -9.70 -0.07
CA THR A 520 2.27 -9.89 -1.52
C THR A 520 1.19 -10.93 -1.84
N PRO A 521 0.51 -10.87 -3.00
CA PRO A 521 -0.50 -11.86 -3.38
C PRO A 521 0.08 -13.24 -3.65
N ARG A 522 1.34 -13.32 -4.04
CA ARG A 522 2.02 -14.57 -4.42
C ARG A 522 2.37 -15.43 -3.21
N GLU A 523 2.78 -14.81 -2.12
CA GLU A 523 3.31 -15.50 -0.93
C GLU A 523 2.48 -15.23 0.33
N GLY A 524 1.69 -14.15 0.34
CA GLY A 524 1.04 -13.67 1.54
C GLY A 524 2.03 -13.04 2.52
N HIS A 525 1.55 -12.78 3.74
CA HIS A 525 2.41 -12.41 4.86
C HIS A 525 2.20 -13.42 6.00
N PRO A 526 3.25 -13.95 6.64
CA PRO A 526 3.14 -15.03 7.62
C PRO A 526 2.17 -14.72 8.75
N LEU A 527 2.23 -13.51 9.29
CA LEU A 527 1.38 -13.10 10.42
C LEU A 527 -0.10 -13.02 10.04
N PHE A 528 -0.43 -12.46 8.87
CA PHE A 528 -1.81 -12.43 8.38
C PHE A 528 -2.32 -13.83 8.04
N THR A 529 -1.49 -14.67 7.44
CA THR A 529 -1.85 -16.05 7.14
C THR A 529 -2.16 -16.84 8.42
N GLY A 530 -1.31 -16.72 9.46
CA GLY A 530 -1.54 -17.32 10.77
C GLY A 530 -2.83 -16.83 11.43
N PHE A 531 -3.10 -15.53 11.35
CA PHE A 531 -4.31 -14.90 11.87
C PHE A 531 -5.59 -15.44 11.19
N ILE A 532 -5.60 -15.55 9.86
CA ILE A 532 -6.75 -16.09 9.12
C ILE A 532 -6.93 -17.59 9.40
N LEU A 533 -5.86 -18.37 9.55
CA LEU A 533 -5.97 -19.78 9.95
C LEU A 533 -6.60 -19.94 11.34
N ALA A 534 -6.27 -19.07 12.29
CA ALA A 534 -6.91 -19.05 13.60
C ALA A 534 -8.40 -18.67 13.50
N ALA A 535 -8.74 -17.69 12.66
CA ALA A 535 -10.14 -17.33 12.38
C ALA A 535 -10.95 -18.49 11.77
N ILE A 536 -10.36 -19.23 10.83
CA ILE A 536 -10.98 -20.43 10.25
C ILE A 536 -11.24 -21.49 11.33
N THR A 537 -10.32 -21.68 12.25
CA THR A 537 -10.47 -22.64 13.36
C THR A 537 -11.64 -22.24 14.24
N ARG A 538 -11.70 -20.97 14.67
CA ARG A 538 -12.82 -20.44 15.45
C ARG A 538 -14.16 -20.56 14.70
N HIS A 539 -14.18 -20.24 13.42
CA HIS A 539 -15.40 -20.37 12.59
C HIS A 539 -15.96 -21.81 12.61
N LYS A 540 -15.09 -22.81 12.47
CA LYS A 540 -15.48 -24.23 12.55
C LYS A 540 -16.02 -24.61 13.93
N GLU A 541 -15.41 -24.10 15.00
CA GLU A 541 -15.90 -24.32 16.38
C GLU A 541 -17.28 -23.72 16.57
N ARG A 542 -17.53 -22.48 16.11
CA ARG A 542 -18.83 -21.82 16.19
C ARG A 542 -19.92 -22.57 15.40
N LEU A 543 -19.57 -23.08 14.21
CA LEU A 543 -20.47 -23.93 13.43
C LEU A 543 -20.82 -25.23 14.18
N SER A 544 -19.84 -25.89 14.79
CA SER A 544 -20.03 -27.14 15.52
C SER A 544 -20.86 -26.96 16.79
N ASN A 545 -20.77 -25.80 17.44
CA ASN A 545 -21.52 -25.44 18.64
C ASN A 545 -22.95 -24.94 18.32
N GLY A 546 -23.33 -24.80 17.05
CA GLY A 546 -24.63 -24.29 16.61
C GLY A 546 -24.83 -22.79 16.83
N GLU A 547 -23.75 -22.03 17.05
CA GLU A 547 -23.79 -20.59 17.25
C GLU A 547 -24.00 -19.84 15.91
N LEU A 548 -23.62 -20.44 14.78
CA LEU A 548 -23.91 -19.98 13.44
C LEU A 548 -25.03 -20.83 12.84
N GLY A 549 -26.18 -20.23 12.53
CA GLY A 549 -27.23 -20.92 11.77
C GLY A 549 -26.68 -21.43 10.44
N ASN A 550 -27.16 -22.61 9.99
CA ASN A 550 -26.75 -23.24 8.72
C ASN A 550 -27.10 -22.34 7.52
N THR A 551 -26.23 -21.38 7.17
CA THR A 551 -26.37 -20.47 6.01
C THR A 551 -25.82 -21.06 4.71
N LEU A 552 -25.54 -22.35 4.65
CA LEU A 552 -25.12 -23.07 3.44
C LEU A 552 -26.31 -23.52 2.58
N ASN A 553 -27.26 -22.62 2.24
CA ASN A 553 -28.21 -22.87 1.14
C ASN A 553 -29.01 -21.61 0.81
N ASN A 554 -28.39 -20.59 0.22
CA ASN A 554 -29.09 -19.60 -0.62
C ASN A 554 -28.06 -18.72 -1.37
N THR A 555 -27.44 -19.28 -2.38
CA THR A 555 -26.76 -18.48 -3.40
C THR A 555 -27.81 -17.99 -4.40
N GLN A 556 -28.39 -16.84 -4.15
CA GLN A 556 -28.93 -15.99 -5.21
C GLN A 556 -27.87 -14.94 -5.54
N PRO A 557 -27.60 -14.65 -6.82
CA PRO A 557 -26.65 -13.64 -7.21
C PRO A 557 -27.18 -12.26 -6.82
N ILE A 558 -26.47 -11.59 -5.93
CA ILE A 558 -26.71 -10.18 -5.63
C ILE A 558 -26.13 -9.37 -6.78
N THR A 559 -26.97 -8.82 -7.62
CA THR A 559 -26.62 -7.75 -8.55
C THR A 559 -26.25 -6.51 -7.72
N ALA A 560 -24.95 -6.22 -7.65
CA ALA A 560 -24.47 -4.99 -7.07
C ALA A 560 -24.78 -3.83 -8.02
N THR A 561 -25.79 -3.06 -7.71
CA THR A 561 -25.96 -1.70 -8.22
C THR A 561 -25.14 -0.78 -7.35
N THR A 562 -23.95 -0.43 -7.82
CA THR A 562 -23.15 0.66 -7.24
C THR A 562 -23.73 1.97 -7.77
N GLU A 563 -24.49 2.69 -6.96
CA GLU A 563 -24.77 4.09 -7.20
C GLU A 563 -23.49 4.89 -6.94
N ILE A 564 -23.00 5.52 -8.00
CA ILE A 564 -21.90 6.51 -7.94
C ILE A 564 -22.57 7.87 -7.79
N ALA A 565 -22.35 8.51 -6.66
CA ALA A 565 -22.56 9.95 -6.47
C ALA A 565 -21.21 10.66 -6.54
#